data_f6b40e62a8e52250eb91eab5abbe815b
#
_entry.id   f6b40e62a8e52250eb91eab5abbe815b
#
_cell.length_a   1.000
_cell.length_b   1.000
_cell.length_c   1.000
_cell.angle_alpha   90.00
_cell.angle_beta   90.00
_cell.angle_gamma   90.00
#
_symmetry.space_group_name_H-M   'P 1'
#
loop_
_entity.id
_entity.type
_entity.pdbx_description
1 polymer ?
#
loop_
_entity_poly.entity_id
_entity_poly.type
_entity_poly.pdbx_seq_one_letter_code
_entity_poly.pdbx_strand_id
1 'polypeptide(L)'
;MLAEIRERARAWQPGQRSQTINFTLLPMSPADMVFLQQTLGNGPIQLVSRGYGTCRVLATGIRNVWSVQFFNAMDTIILDTLEVGGVPVVALAASEDFEDSAERLQQIIEAYFT
;
A
#
# COMPACT_ATOMS: atom_id res chain seq x y z
N MET A 1 0.98 11.19 -16.71
CA MET A 1 0.80 10.43 -15.48
C MET A 1 0.00 11.17 -14.41
N LEU A 2 0.33 12.44 -14.12
CA LEU A 2 -0.43 13.22 -13.13
C LEU A 2 -1.91 13.34 -13.48
N ALA A 3 -2.23 13.54 -14.75
CA ALA A 3 -3.62 13.61 -15.22
C ALA A 3 -4.38 12.30 -14.98
N GLU A 4 -3.73 11.16 -15.18
CA GLU A 4 -4.33 9.85 -14.91
C GLU A 4 -4.59 9.63 -13.42
N ILE A 5 -3.64 10.01 -12.57
CA ILE A 5 -3.80 9.94 -11.12
C ILE A 5 -4.98 10.82 -10.68
N ARG A 6 -5.07 12.03 -11.21
CA ARG A 6 -6.18 12.94 -10.93
C ARG A 6 -7.53 12.33 -11.28
N GLU A 7 -7.65 11.72 -12.46
CA GLU A 7 -8.90 11.11 -12.90
C GLU A 7 -9.29 9.93 -12.00
N ARG A 8 -8.33 9.10 -11.63
CA ARG A 8 -8.58 7.97 -10.72
C ARG A 8 -8.97 8.46 -9.32
N ALA A 9 -8.29 9.48 -8.80
CA ALA A 9 -8.60 10.06 -7.50
C ALA A 9 -9.99 10.70 -7.48
N ARG A 10 -10.36 11.37 -8.58
CA ARG A 10 -11.66 12.01 -8.73
C ARG A 10 -12.79 11.00 -8.82
N ALA A 11 -12.56 9.88 -9.48
CA ALA A 11 -13.56 8.84 -9.67
C ALA A 11 -13.70 7.90 -8.46
N TRP A 12 -12.69 7.81 -7.61
CA TRP A 12 -12.73 6.91 -6.46
C TRP A 12 -13.66 7.42 -5.38
N GLN A 13 -14.46 6.52 -4.83
CA GLN A 13 -15.40 6.82 -3.74
C GLN A 13 -15.16 5.89 -2.55
N PRO A 14 -15.45 6.35 -1.31
CA PRO A 14 -15.35 5.51 -0.13
C PRO A 14 -16.15 4.21 -0.28
N GLY A 15 -15.55 3.11 0.15
CA GLY A 15 -16.12 1.77 0.00
C GLY A 15 -15.71 1.03 -1.25
N GLN A 16 -15.10 1.72 -2.22
CA GLN A 16 -14.55 1.08 -3.41
C GLN A 16 -13.18 0.46 -3.12
N ARG A 17 -12.78 -0.50 -3.95
CA ARG A 17 -11.43 -1.02 -3.94
C ARG A 17 -10.43 0.04 -4.38
N SER A 18 -9.22 -0.03 -3.82
CA SER A 18 -8.10 0.77 -4.32
C SER A 18 -7.78 0.38 -5.76
N GLN A 19 -7.40 1.37 -6.55
CA GLN A 19 -6.94 1.18 -7.93
C GLN A 19 -5.41 1.27 -7.95
N THR A 20 -4.78 0.35 -8.65
CA THR A 20 -3.32 0.26 -8.72
C THR A 20 -2.82 0.73 -10.08
N ILE A 21 -1.80 1.59 -10.07
CA ILE A 21 -1.01 1.94 -11.25
C ILE A 21 0.36 1.28 -11.08
N ASN A 22 0.72 0.39 -11.99
CA ASN A 22 1.95 -0.37 -11.92
C ASN A 22 3.03 0.26 -12.79
N PHE A 23 3.97 0.96 -12.17
CA PHE A 23 5.06 1.62 -12.88
C PHE A 23 6.08 0.63 -13.46
N THR A 24 6.14 -0.57 -12.93
CA THR A 24 7.02 -1.62 -13.46
C THR A 24 6.62 -2.01 -14.88
N LEU A 25 5.34 -1.87 -15.24
CA LEU A 25 4.81 -2.20 -16.55
C LEU A 25 4.72 -1.01 -17.49
N LEU A 26 5.00 0.20 -17.01
CA LEU A 26 4.89 1.43 -17.80
C LEU A 26 6.26 1.90 -18.26
N PRO A 27 6.38 2.47 -19.48
CA PRO A 27 7.65 2.97 -20.00
C PRO A 27 8.00 4.34 -19.39
N MET A 28 8.26 4.37 -18.09
CA MET A 28 8.66 5.60 -17.40
C MET A 28 10.17 5.61 -17.22
N SER A 29 10.78 6.76 -17.55
CA SER A 29 12.20 6.96 -17.31
C SER A 29 12.49 7.19 -15.83
N PRO A 30 13.75 6.98 -15.38
CA PRO A 30 14.13 7.34 -14.00
C PRO A 30 13.85 8.82 -13.68
N ALA A 31 14.05 9.73 -14.65
CA ALA A 31 13.75 11.14 -14.47
C ALA A 31 12.26 11.39 -14.26
N ASP A 32 11.39 10.69 -14.99
CA ASP A 32 9.93 10.77 -14.82
C ASP A 32 9.52 10.32 -13.42
N MET A 33 10.12 9.25 -12.91
CA MET A 33 9.82 8.72 -11.57
C MET A 33 10.26 9.71 -10.49
N VAL A 34 11.42 10.32 -10.63
CA VAL A 34 11.91 11.33 -9.68
C VAL A 34 10.97 12.54 -9.67
N PHE A 35 10.60 13.02 -10.85
CA PHE A 35 9.64 14.14 -10.98
C PHE A 35 8.32 13.82 -10.30
N LEU A 36 7.78 12.62 -10.51
CA LEU A 36 6.52 12.20 -9.93
C LEU A 36 6.61 12.14 -8.39
N GLN A 37 7.66 11.55 -7.87
CA GLN A 37 7.88 11.43 -6.42
C GLN A 37 8.02 12.81 -5.77
N GLN A 38 8.76 13.72 -6.38
CA GLN A 38 8.92 15.07 -5.86
C GLN A 38 7.62 15.86 -5.92
N THR A 39 6.86 15.70 -6.98
CA THR A 39 5.58 16.40 -7.19
C THR A 39 4.51 15.93 -6.21
N LEU A 40 4.39 14.63 -6.00
CA LEU A 40 3.43 14.07 -5.05
C LEU A 40 3.85 14.29 -3.60
N GLY A 41 5.14 14.35 -3.34
CA GLY A 41 5.68 14.55 -2.00
C GLY A 41 5.45 13.37 -1.07
N ASN A 42 5.73 13.59 0.22
CA ASN A 42 5.58 12.59 1.27
C ASN A 42 4.51 13.01 2.25
N GLY A 43 3.66 12.07 2.62
CA GLY A 43 2.66 12.26 3.66
C GLY A 43 3.16 11.75 5.02
N PRO A 44 2.31 11.81 6.05
CA PRO A 44 2.70 11.50 7.43
C PRO A 44 2.68 10.02 7.78
N ILE A 45 2.26 9.15 6.86
CA ILE A 45 2.04 7.73 7.16
C ILE A 45 3.04 6.88 6.39
N GLN A 46 3.69 5.97 7.11
CA GLN A 46 4.56 4.96 6.55
C GLN A 46 4.24 3.62 7.20
N LEU A 47 4.05 2.60 6.36
CA LEU A 47 3.83 1.22 6.80
C LEU A 47 4.92 0.34 6.18
N VAL A 48 5.45 -0.58 6.97
CA VAL A 48 6.41 -1.58 6.49
C VAL A 48 5.86 -2.95 6.86
N SER A 49 5.63 -3.78 5.84
CA SER A 49 5.23 -5.17 6.02
C SER A 49 6.40 -6.07 5.69
N ARG A 50 6.70 -7.01 6.57
CA ARG A 50 7.77 -7.97 6.41
C ARG A 50 7.20 -9.39 6.45
N GLY A 51 7.59 -10.20 5.49
CA GLY A 51 7.15 -11.57 5.37
C GLY A 51 8.07 -12.29 4.40
N TYR A 52 7.57 -12.70 3.24
CA TYR A 52 8.38 -13.29 2.18
C TYR A 52 9.19 -12.26 1.37
N GLY A 53 9.31 -11.09 1.87
CA GLY A 53 9.98 -9.93 1.33
C GLY A 53 9.51 -8.73 2.13
N THR A 54 9.89 -7.54 1.69
CA THR A 54 9.46 -6.30 2.34
C THR A 54 8.53 -5.54 1.42
N CYS A 55 7.43 -5.06 1.96
CA CYS A 55 6.54 -4.11 1.29
C CYS A 55 6.59 -2.80 2.06
N ARG A 56 6.87 -1.70 1.36
CA ARG A 56 6.86 -0.37 1.93
C ARG A 56 5.70 0.42 1.37
N VAL A 57 4.86 0.94 2.26
CA VAL A 57 3.72 1.77 1.92
C VAL A 57 3.96 3.17 2.47
N LEU A 58 3.96 4.15 1.58
CA LEU A 58 4.17 5.56 1.95
C LEU A 58 2.94 6.36 1.50
N ALA A 59 2.35 7.12 2.41
CA ALA A 59 1.40 8.13 2.01
C ALA A 59 2.13 9.21 1.22
N THR A 60 1.52 9.66 0.13
CA THR A 60 2.01 10.85 -0.58
C THR A 60 1.44 12.11 0.06
N GLY A 61 1.84 13.28 -0.43
CA GLY A 61 1.24 14.55 -0.01
C GLY A 61 -0.20 14.74 -0.47
N ILE A 62 -0.68 13.88 -1.36
CA ILE A 62 -2.07 13.88 -1.84
C ILE A 62 -2.84 12.79 -1.10
N ARG A 63 -3.95 13.16 -0.48
CA ARG A 63 -4.81 12.19 0.21
C ARG A 63 -5.33 11.15 -0.77
N ASN A 64 -5.47 9.92 -0.30
CA ASN A 64 -5.94 8.77 -1.08
C ASN A 64 -4.99 8.34 -2.19
N VAL A 65 -3.76 8.85 -2.21
CA VAL A 65 -2.72 8.44 -3.15
C VAL A 65 -1.53 7.91 -2.36
N TRP A 66 -1.19 6.65 -2.58
CA TRP A 66 -0.20 5.90 -1.81
C TRP A 66 0.86 5.33 -2.74
N SER A 67 2.11 5.38 -2.31
CA SER A 67 3.21 4.67 -2.96
C SER A 67 3.38 3.31 -2.30
N VAL A 68 3.30 2.24 -3.08
CA VAL A 68 3.44 0.86 -2.59
C VAL A 68 4.55 0.18 -3.36
N GLN A 69 5.63 -0.17 -2.68
CA GLN A 69 6.81 -0.77 -3.25
C GLN A 69 7.08 -2.13 -2.62
N PHE A 70 7.37 -3.12 -3.47
CA PHE A 70 7.71 -4.46 -3.03
C PHE A 70 9.18 -4.73 -3.31
N PHE A 71 9.88 -5.28 -2.32
CA PHE A 71 11.31 -5.58 -2.37
C PHE A 71 11.53 -7.08 -2.21
N ASN A 72 12.55 -7.61 -2.89
CA ASN A 72 12.99 -8.98 -2.68
C ASN A 72 13.86 -9.07 -1.40
N ALA A 73 14.39 -10.27 -1.13
CA ALA A 73 15.23 -10.52 0.04
C ALA A 73 16.55 -9.74 0.02
N MET A 74 16.96 -9.21 -1.13
CA MET A 74 18.17 -8.42 -1.32
C MET A 74 17.90 -6.91 -1.35
N ASP A 75 16.71 -6.49 -0.89
CA ASP A 75 16.27 -5.10 -0.86
C ASP A 75 16.24 -4.41 -2.24
N THR A 76 16.05 -5.19 -3.29
CA THR A 76 15.84 -4.66 -4.64
C THR A 76 14.35 -4.52 -4.92
N ILE A 77 13.93 -3.37 -5.45
CA ILE A 77 12.54 -3.15 -5.84
C ILE A 77 12.18 -4.10 -6.99
N ILE A 78 11.19 -4.94 -6.76
CA ILE A 78 10.66 -5.86 -7.78
C ILE A 78 9.30 -5.41 -8.32
N LEU A 79 8.59 -4.56 -7.57
CA LEU A 79 7.32 -4.01 -7.99
C LEU A 79 7.18 -2.60 -7.40
N ASP A 80 6.94 -1.62 -8.27
CA ASP A 80 6.77 -0.22 -7.90
C ASP A 80 5.39 0.24 -8.38
N THR A 81 4.52 0.54 -7.44
CA THR A 81 3.13 0.86 -7.73
C THR A 81 2.67 2.12 -7.01
N LEU A 82 1.60 2.69 -7.52
CA LEU A 82 0.82 3.72 -6.87
C LEU A 82 -0.59 3.18 -6.67
N GLU A 83 -1.15 3.36 -5.49
CA GLU A 83 -2.55 3.01 -5.23
C GLU A 83 -3.37 4.27 -4.96
N VAL A 84 -4.53 4.33 -5.58
CA VAL A 84 -5.53 5.37 -5.31
C VAL A 84 -6.68 4.72 -4.55
N GLY A 85 -6.85 5.12 -3.30
CA GLY A 85 -7.86 4.54 -2.44
C GLY A 85 -7.75 5.01 -1.00
N GLY A 86 -8.63 4.52 -0.14
CA GLY A 86 -8.65 4.88 1.27
C GLY A 86 -7.45 4.34 2.03
N VAL A 87 -7.21 3.04 1.91
CA VAL A 87 -6.05 2.36 2.50
C VAL A 87 -5.55 1.33 1.49
N PRO A 88 -4.23 1.21 1.30
CA PRO A 88 -3.68 0.19 0.41
C PRO A 88 -4.11 -1.22 0.81
N VAL A 89 -4.39 -2.06 -0.18
CA VAL A 89 -4.90 -3.42 0.04
C VAL A 89 -3.96 -4.24 0.91
N VAL A 90 -2.65 -4.07 0.75
CA VAL A 90 -1.65 -4.82 1.51
C VAL A 90 -1.71 -4.54 3.02
N ALA A 91 -2.25 -3.38 3.42
CA ALA A 91 -2.38 -3.00 4.82
C ALA A 91 -3.70 -3.46 5.44
N LEU A 92 -4.63 -4.00 4.65
CA LEU A 92 -5.91 -4.47 5.14
C LEU A 92 -5.81 -5.92 5.60
N ALA A 93 -6.47 -6.23 6.71
CA ALA A 93 -6.64 -7.60 7.15
C ALA A 93 -7.64 -8.32 6.22
N ALA A 94 -7.38 -9.58 5.95
CA ALA A 94 -8.35 -10.44 5.26
C ALA A 94 -9.50 -10.82 6.19
N SER A 95 -10.64 -11.21 5.63
CA SER A 95 -11.80 -11.61 6.43
C SER A 95 -11.47 -12.77 7.38
N GLU A 96 -10.69 -13.73 6.91
CA GLU A 96 -10.25 -14.89 7.69
C GLU A 96 -9.39 -14.49 8.90
N ASP A 97 -8.64 -13.40 8.77
CA ASP A 97 -7.76 -12.92 9.85
C ASP A 97 -8.55 -12.43 11.06
N PHE A 98 -9.74 -11.90 10.87
CA PHE A 98 -10.61 -11.48 11.98
C PHE A 98 -11.06 -12.67 12.82
N GLU A 99 -11.47 -13.75 12.18
CA GLU A 99 -11.86 -14.98 12.85
C GLU A 99 -10.68 -15.62 13.56
N ASP A 100 -9.55 -15.74 12.87
CA ASP A 100 -8.31 -16.29 13.44
C ASP A 100 -7.83 -15.48 14.63
N SER A 101 -7.92 -14.16 14.57
CA SER A 101 -7.54 -13.28 15.68
C SER A 101 -8.40 -13.49 16.90
N ALA A 102 -9.70 -13.60 16.73
CA ALA A 102 -10.62 -13.84 17.84
C ALA A 102 -10.34 -15.20 18.49
N GLU A 103 -10.14 -16.23 17.70
CA GLU A 103 -9.80 -17.57 18.20
C GLU A 103 -8.45 -17.57 18.92
N ARG A 104 -7.45 -16.89 18.35
CA ARG A 104 -6.13 -16.76 18.97
C ARG A 104 -6.22 -16.07 20.32
N LEU A 105 -6.99 -15.01 20.42
CA LEU A 105 -7.21 -14.31 21.70
C LEU A 105 -7.91 -15.20 22.71
N GLN A 106 -8.89 -16.00 22.30
CA GLN A 106 -9.56 -16.95 23.16
C GLN A 106 -8.58 -17.99 23.71
N GLN A 107 -7.70 -18.53 22.89
CA GLN A 107 -6.64 -19.45 23.30
C GLN A 107 -5.69 -18.82 24.34
N ILE A 108 -5.33 -17.56 24.13
CA ILE A 108 -4.48 -16.82 25.08
C ILE A 108 -5.20 -16.65 26.43
N ILE A 109 -6.47 -16.27 26.42
CA ILE A 109 -7.28 -16.13 27.62
C ILE A 109 -7.34 -17.44 28.38
N GLU A 110 -7.62 -18.54 27.70
CA GLU A 110 -7.69 -19.88 28.31
C GLU A 110 -6.35 -20.30 28.91
N ALA A 111 -5.23 -19.98 28.26
CA ALA A 111 -3.91 -20.35 28.72
C ALA A 111 -3.45 -19.59 29.95
N TYR A 112 -3.86 -18.32 30.09
CA TYR A 112 -3.32 -17.43 31.13
C TYR A 112 -4.32 -17.04 32.22
N PHE A 113 -5.62 -17.20 31.99
CA PHE A 113 -6.65 -16.69 32.92
C PHE A 113 -7.65 -17.76 33.38
N THR A 114 -7.51 -18.97 32.93
CA THR A 114 -8.25 -20.12 33.44
C THR A 114 -7.32 -21.08 34.17
#